data_a05a0e0cf7aa1f2ad26a14287c04dc16
#
_entry.id   a05a0e0cf7aa1f2ad26a14287c04dc16
#
_cell.length_a   1.000
_cell.length_b   1.000
_cell.length_c   1.000
_cell.angle_alpha   90.00
_cell.angle_beta   90.00
_cell.angle_gamma   90.00
#
_symmetry.space_group_name_H-M   'P 1'
#
loop_
_entity.id
_entity.type
_entity.pdbx_description
1 polymer ?
#
loop_
_entity_poly.entity_id
_entity_poly.type
_entity_poly.pdbx_seq_one_letter_code
_entity_poly.pdbx_strand_id
1 'polypeptide(L)'
;MKRIGLTLTALAVTAVTAFAQGASNIKLNEVMTNNTRSIQDEFGNNGPWVEIVNTAYSTYNIRGMYITTDPSVLDKTMSVPDRMKRMSVIPNGDARTQLSARQHLVFYLNSNPAQGTLHLTTKVDTTKAVWIALYDANAVDIIDSVTVPVLNANTSYARYNDGASRWTVKAEEAVTPGIDNFIQVSMSKIEKLKHNDPNGFGITVLCMGIVFSCLALLYVFFSIFGYVADRRNKLKKMAGVQPIKPIVKTSKKINEVRRKTTNILKDGMETKGRDKEIYIAVIAMALRQYTDNVHDVESGILTIKPHQSNWAEHGFFYNQNSGLM
;
A
#
# COMPACT_ATOMS: atom_id res chain seq x y z
N MET A 1 -8.65 -27.17 -23.59
CA MET A 1 -9.50 -26.04 -23.99
C MET A 1 -10.15 -25.31 -22.80
N LYS A 2 -10.78 -26.00 -21.80
CA LYS A 2 -11.40 -25.32 -20.64
C LYS A 2 -10.42 -24.51 -19.75
N ARG A 3 -9.15 -24.91 -19.61
CA ARG A 3 -8.14 -24.19 -18.80
C ARG A 3 -7.63 -22.94 -19.50
N ILE A 4 -7.54 -22.95 -20.83
CA ILE A 4 -7.12 -21.79 -21.62
C ILE A 4 -8.24 -20.72 -21.62
N GLY A 5 -9.51 -21.13 -21.66
CA GLY A 5 -10.64 -20.23 -21.51
C GLY A 5 -10.67 -19.52 -20.16
N LEU A 6 -10.36 -20.24 -19.07
CA LEU A 6 -10.36 -19.67 -17.71
C LEU A 6 -9.22 -18.66 -17.51
N THR A 7 -8.04 -18.90 -18.08
CA THR A 7 -6.91 -17.95 -18.04
C THR A 7 -7.15 -16.73 -18.89
N LEU A 8 -7.79 -16.87 -20.06
CA LEU A 8 -8.16 -15.75 -20.93
C LEU A 8 -9.25 -14.87 -20.29
N THR A 9 -10.24 -15.47 -19.63
CA THR A 9 -11.26 -14.70 -18.90
C THR A 9 -10.67 -14.00 -17.67
N ALA A 10 -9.77 -14.62 -16.91
CA ALA A 10 -9.08 -13.98 -15.80
C ALA A 10 -8.21 -12.79 -16.28
N LEU A 11 -7.49 -12.95 -17.40
CA LEU A 11 -6.70 -11.88 -18.00
C LEU A 11 -7.57 -10.73 -18.53
N ALA A 12 -8.74 -11.03 -19.12
CA ALA A 12 -9.68 -10.02 -19.57
C ALA A 12 -10.30 -9.23 -18.41
N VAL A 13 -10.62 -9.88 -17.30
CA VAL A 13 -11.15 -9.21 -16.09
C VAL A 13 -10.10 -8.30 -15.47
N THR A 14 -8.83 -8.69 -15.42
CA THR A 14 -7.75 -7.81 -14.91
C THR A 14 -7.46 -6.63 -15.85
N ALA A 15 -7.62 -6.79 -17.15
CA ALA A 15 -7.43 -5.71 -18.12
C ALA A 15 -8.51 -4.62 -18.02
N VAL A 16 -9.76 -4.98 -17.69
CA VAL A 16 -10.86 -4.01 -17.53
C VAL A 16 -10.65 -3.11 -16.31
N THR A 17 -10.01 -3.59 -15.25
CA THR A 17 -9.73 -2.77 -14.05
C THR A 17 -8.59 -1.76 -14.25
N ALA A 18 -7.75 -1.91 -15.28
CA ALA A 18 -6.65 -1.01 -15.55
C ALA A 18 -7.10 0.33 -16.19
N PHE A 19 -8.30 0.41 -16.77
CA PHE A 19 -8.85 1.63 -17.38
C PHE A 19 -9.61 2.54 -16.42
N ALA A 20 -9.73 2.19 -15.13
CA ALA A 20 -10.50 2.95 -14.14
C ALA A 20 -9.78 4.19 -13.59
N GLN A 21 -8.59 4.54 -14.08
CA GLN A 21 -7.81 5.68 -13.60
C GLN A 21 -7.84 6.82 -14.64
N GLY A 22 -9.00 7.49 -14.75
CA GLY A 22 -9.21 8.60 -15.67
C GLY A 22 -9.28 9.95 -14.96
N ALA A 23 -9.38 11.02 -15.74
CA ALA A 23 -9.61 12.39 -15.29
C ALA A 23 -10.81 12.51 -14.34
N SER A 24 -11.76 11.59 -14.41
CA SER A 24 -12.95 11.53 -13.54
C SER A 24 -12.66 11.40 -12.04
N ASN A 25 -11.44 10.98 -11.66
CA ASN A 25 -11.00 10.90 -10.26
C ASN A 25 -10.47 12.24 -9.74
N ILE A 26 -10.26 13.22 -10.60
CA ILE A 26 -9.90 14.58 -10.21
C ILE A 26 -11.21 15.34 -9.91
N LYS A 27 -11.31 15.92 -8.71
CA LYS A 27 -12.53 16.57 -8.24
C LYS A 27 -12.23 17.94 -7.68
N LEU A 28 -13.18 18.87 -7.89
CA LEU A 28 -13.27 20.07 -7.07
C LEU A 28 -13.65 19.66 -5.66
N ASN A 29 -12.91 20.10 -4.66
CA ASN A 29 -13.06 19.60 -3.29
C ASN A 29 -13.55 20.66 -2.31
N GLU A 30 -12.97 21.86 -2.35
CA GLU A 30 -13.32 22.98 -1.49
C GLU A 30 -13.14 24.31 -2.25
N VAL A 31 -14.00 25.28 -2.01
CA VAL A 31 -13.98 26.59 -2.65
C VAL A 31 -14.24 27.67 -1.59
N MET A 32 -13.40 28.70 -1.60
CA MET A 32 -13.61 29.92 -0.81
C MET A 32 -13.64 31.13 -1.76
N THR A 33 -14.78 31.79 -1.86
CA THR A 33 -14.93 32.95 -2.73
C THR A 33 -14.54 34.26 -2.05
N ASN A 34 -14.66 34.32 -0.72
CA ASN A 34 -14.36 35.55 0.06
C ASN A 34 -13.36 35.22 1.16
N ASN A 35 -12.07 35.24 0.80
CA ASN A 35 -10.95 35.01 1.71
C ASN A 35 -10.34 36.31 2.16
N THR A 36 -10.41 36.64 3.43
CA THR A 36 -9.81 37.84 4.02
C THR A 36 -8.68 37.56 5.01
N ARG A 37 -8.62 36.32 5.56
CA ARG A 37 -7.62 35.92 6.57
C ARG A 37 -7.36 34.44 6.69
N SER A 38 -7.92 33.62 5.77
CA SER A 38 -7.70 32.16 5.81
C SER A 38 -6.28 31.83 5.34
N ILE A 39 -6.09 31.39 4.10
CA ILE A 39 -4.76 31.14 3.56
C ILE A 39 -4.28 32.32 2.72
N GLN A 40 -2.97 32.55 2.72
CA GLN A 40 -2.30 33.50 1.88
C GLN A 40 -1.59 32.81 0.72
N ASP A 41 -1.47 33.54 -0.39
CA ASP A 41 -0.61 33.14 -1.50
C ASP A 41 0.88 33.33 -1.16
N GLU A 42 1.76 32.95 -2.09
CA GLU A 42 3.22 33.08 -1.92
C GLU A 42 3.68 34.57 -1.76
N PHE A 43 2.80 35.52 -2.02
CA PHE A 43 3.05 36.98 -1.88
C PHE A 43 2.41 37.58 -0.65
N GLY A 44 1.76 36.78 0.19
CA GLY A 44 1.08 37.23 1.40
C GLY A 44 -0.29 37.85 1.15
N ASN A 45 -0.90 37.69 -0.04
CA ASN A 45 -2.22 38.19 -0.34
C ASN A 45 -3.29 37.16 -0.03
N ASN A 46 -4.41 37.63 0.51
CA ASN A 46 -5.62 36.82 0.61
C ASN A 46 -6.43 36.97 -0.67
N GLY A 47 -6.86 35.87 -1.26
CA GLY A 47 -7.67 35.84 -2.48
C GLY A 47 -8.59 34.64 -2.52
N PRO A 48 -9.63 34.69 -3.37
CA PRO A 48 -10.48 33.52 -3.59
C PRO A 48 -9.65 32.36 -4.12
N TRP A 49 -10.03 31.16 -3.69
CA TRP A 49 -9.30 29.95 -4.06
C TRP A 49 -10.24 28.77 -4.28
N VAL A 50 -9.76 27.80 -5.06
CA VAL A 50 -10.40 26.52 -5.30
C VAL A 50 -9.39 25.40 -5.08
N GLU A 51 -9.81 24.37 -4.40
CA GLU A 51 -9.03 23.17 -4.17
C GLU A 51 -9.48 22.05 -5.10
N ILE A 52 -8.51 21.35 -5.66
CA ILE A 52 -8.68 20.12 -6.41
C ILE A 52 -8.08 18.97 -5.64
N VAL A 53 -8.75 17.82 -5.63
CA VAL A 53 -8.26 16.59 -5.02
C VAL A 53 -8.16 15.47 -6.05
N ASN A 54 -7.10 14.69 -5.95
CA ASN A 54 -7.01 13.41 -6.65
C ASN A 54 -7.61 12.30 -5.77
N THR A 55 -8.79 11.82 -6.09
CA THR A 55 -9.45 10.76 -5.33
C THR A 55 -8.96 9.34 -5.65
N ALA A 56 -8.09 9.20 -6.66
CA ALA A 56 -7.49 7.92 -7.04
C ALA A 56 -6.34 7.51 -6.10
N TYR A 57 -5.95 6.24 -6.20
CA TYR A 57 -4.77 5.69 -5.52
C TYR A 57 -3.49 5.73 -6.38
N SER A 58 -3.53 6.45 -7.50
CA SER A 58 -2.39 6.65 -8.41
C SER A 58 -2.17 8.13 -8.65
N THR A 59 -0.97 8.47 -9.07
CA THR A 59 -0.61 9.83 -9.47
C THR A 59 -1.33 10.20 -10.77
N TYR A 60 -1.88 11.42 -10.81
CA TYR A 60 -2.50 11.99 -12.00
C TYR A 60 -1.92 13.36 -12.32
N ASN A 61 -1.75 13.68 -13.61
CA ASN A 61 -1.22 14.93 -14.08
C ASN A 61 -2.36 15.83 -14.58
N ILE A 62 -2.59 16.95 -13.90
CA ILE A 62 -3.67 17.90 -14.21
C ILE A 62 -3.24 19.02 -15.16
N ARG A 63 -2.00 18.99 -15.67
CA ARG A 63 -1.51 19.99 -16.63
C ARG A 63 -2.37 20.04 -17.87
N GLY A 64 -2.66 21.24 -18.34
CA GLY A 64 -3.47 21.47 -19.53
C GLY A 64 -4.98 21.36 -19.30
N MET A 65 -5.44 20.95 -18.11
CA MET A 65 -6.85 21.05 -17.73
C MET A 65 -7.24 22.52 -17.56
N TYR A 66 -8.54 22.78 -17.60
CA TYR A 66 -9.06 24.12 -17.51
C TYR A 66 -10.01 24.29 -16.33
N ILE A 67 -9.93 25.47 -15.69
CA ILE A 67 -10.89 25.90 -14.68
C ILE A 67 -11.59 27.16 -15.22
N THR A 68 -12.90 27.23 -15.02
CA THR A 68 -13.69 28.37 -15.45
C THR A 68 -14.80 28.66 -14.45
N THR A 69 -15.19 29.97 -14.42
CA THR A 69 -16.39 30.47 -13.71
C THR A 69 -17.42 31.03 -14.67
N ASP A 70 -17.18 30.95 -15.98
CA ASP A 70 -18.08 31.46 -17.02
C ASP A 70 -19.04 30.35 -17.49
N PRO A 71 -20.34 30.38 -17.14
CA PRO A 71 -21.27 29.34 -17.56
C PRO A 71 -21.59 29.39 -19.07
N SER A 72 -21.19 30.44 -19.79
CA SER A 72 -21.40 30.52 -21.24
C SER A 72 -20.65 29.43 -22.04
N VAL A 73 -19.61 28.85 -21.42
CA VAL A 73 -18.86 27.72 -22.00
C VAL A 73 -19.67 26.43 -22.09
N LEU A 74 -20.84 26.36 -21.46
CA LEU A 74 -21.78 25.25 -21.58
C LEU A 74 -22.48 25.21 -22.93
N ASP A 75 -22.42 26.30 -23.68
CA ASP A 75 -22.99 26.36 -25.04
C ASP A 75 -22.25 25.39 -25.95
N LYS A 76 -22.96 24.35 -26.38
CA LYS A 76 -22.43 23.32 -27.28
C LYS A 76 -22.11 23.83 -28.67
N THR A 77 -22.68 24.99 -29.08
CA THR A 77 -22.44 25.60 -30.38
C THR A 77 -21.15 26.43 -30.43
N MET A 78 -20.60 26.76 -29.27
CA MET A 78 -19.36 27.52 -29.13
C MET A 78 -18.16 26.74 -29.64
N SER A 79 -17.32 27.35 -30.45
CA SER A 79 -16.08 26.74 -30.94
C SER A 79 -15.11 26.47 -29.77
N VAL A 80 -14.30 25.41 -29.90
CA VAL A 80 -13.31 25.06 -28.86
C VAL A 80 -12.33 26.22 -28.61
N PRO A 81 -11.77 26.92 -29.61
CA PRO A 81 -10.90 28.08 -29.40
C PRO A 81 -11.57 29.23 -28.61
N ASP A 82 -12.84 29.49 -28.84
CA ASP A 82 -13.56 30.56 -28.14
C ASP A 82 -13.92 30.15 -26.70
N ARG A 83 -14.17 28.87 -26.50
CA ARG A 83 -14.35 28.30 -25.17
C ARG A 83 -13.07 28.40 -24.33
N MET A 84 -11.92 28.04 -24.92
CA MET A 84 -10.61 28.13 -24.22
C MET A 84 -10.26 29.55 -23.78
N LYS A 85 -10.66 30.58 -24.55
CA LYS A 85 -10.46 31.99 -24.16
C LYS A 85 -11.21 32.39 -22.90
N ARG A 86 -12.26 31.67 -22.54
CA ARG A 86 -13.10 31.91 -21.34
C ARG A 86 -12.75 31.00 -20.17
N MET A 87 -11.71 30.21 -20.32
CA MET A 87 -11.21 29.27 -19.33
C MET A 87 -9.79 29.62 -18.94
N SER A 88 -9.41 29.29 -17.71
CA SER A 88 -8.03 29.38 -17.25
C SER A 88 -7.38 28.02 -17.36
N VAL A 89 -6.31 27.92 -18.13
CA VAL A 89 -5.52 26.70 -18.24
C VAL A 89 -4.66 26.50 -17.01
N ILE A 90 -4.54 25.27 -16.52
CA ILE A 90 -3.54 24.88 -15.54
C ILE A 90 -2.20 24.76 -16.25
N PRO A 91 -1.20 25.62 -15.92
CA PRO A 91 0.03 25.73 -16.69
C PRO A 91 0.91 24.50 -16.60
N ASN A 92 1.80 24.34 -17.59
CA ASN A 92 2.89 23.40 -17.56
C ASN A 92 4.08 23.99 -16.77
N GLY A 93 4.90 23.13 -16.15
CA GLY A 93 6.18 23.55 -15.58
C GLY A 93 6.28 23.46 -14.05
N ASP A 94 5.17 23.26 -13.37
CA ASP A 94 5.18 23.07 -11.92
C ASP A 94 5.00 21.57 -11.56
N ALA A 95 5.91 21.05 -10.75
CA ALA A 95 5.84 19.66 -10.30
C ALA A 95 4.58 19.38 -9.46
N ARG A 96 4.03 20.39 -8.78
CA ARG A 96 2.81 20.28 -7.96
C ARG A 96 1.57 19.90 -8.76
N THR A 97 1.55 20.16 -10.07
CA THR A 97 0.44 19.74 -10.96
C THR A 97 0.40 18.23 -11.22
N GLN A 98 1.43 17.50 -10.79
CA GLN A 98 1.43 16.04 -10.77
C GLN A 98 0.91 15.58 -9.40
N LEU A 99 -0.41 15.47 -9.26
CA LEU A 99 -1.06 15.10 -8.01
C LEU A 99 -0.84 13.63 -7.67
N SER A 100 -0.16 13.37 -6.59
CA SER A 100 -0.05 12.02 -6.02
C SER A 100 -1.42 11.49 -5.57
N ALA A 101 -1.47 10.20 -5.23
CA ALA A 101 -2.69 9.59 -4.68
C ALA A 101 -3.19 10.38 -3.46
N ARG A 102 -4.47 10.74 -3.47
CA ARG A 102 -5.15 11.47 -2.38
C ARG A 102 -4.57 12.86 -2.07
N GLN A 103 -3.79 13.42 -2.96
CA GLN A 103 -3.20 14.75 -2.79
C GLN A 103 -4.19 15.85 -3.19
N HIS A 104 -4.12 16.96 -2.44
CA HIS A 104 -4.84 18.21 -2.66
C HIS A 104 -3.94 19.25 -3.28
N LEU A 105 -4.51 20.15 -4.08
CA LEU A 105 -3.82 21.31 -4.62
C LEU A 105 -4.77 22.49 -4.69
N VAL A 106 -4.33 23.62 -4.14
CA VAL A 106 -5.09 24.86 -4.11
C VAL A 106 -4.65 25.77 -5.24
N PHE A 107 -5.63 26.35 -5.95
CA PHE A 107 -5.42 27.38 -6.97
C PHE A 107 -6.09 28.69 -6.54
N TYR A 108 -5.41 29.80 -6.75
CA TYR A 108 -5.92 31.15 -6.48
C TYR A 108 -6.62 31.70 -7.70
N LEU A 109 -7.84 32.22 -7.51
CA LEU A 109 -8.70 32.78 -8.57
C LEU A 109 -8.58 34.30 -8.59
N ASN A 110 -7.35 34.82 -8.69
CA ASN A 110 -7.03 36.23 -8.51
C ASN A 110 -6.79 36.99 -9.84
N SER A 111 -7.02 36.35 -10.97
CA SER A 111 -6.81 36.91 -12.33
C SER A 111 -5.37 37.37 -12.60
N ASN A 112 -4.40 36.87 -11.87
CA ASN A 112 -3.00 37.29 -12.03
C ASN A 112 -2.05 36.11 -12.25
N PRO A 113 -2.04 35.50 -13.44
CA PRO A 113 -1.18 34.36 -13.76
C PRO A 113 0.32 34.71 -13.74
N ALA A 114 0.68 35.99 -13.74
CA ALA A 114 2.08 36.42 -13.62
C ALA A 114 2.68 36.12 -12.23
N GLN A 115 1.85 35.88 -11.23
CA GLN A 115 2.28 35.48 -9.88
C GLN A 115 2.69 34.02 -9.77
N GLY A 116 2.43 33.19 -10.77
CA GLY A 116 2.89 31.81 -10.77
C GLY A 116 1.84 30.80 -11.21
N THR A 117 2.23 29.53 -11.21
CA THR A 117 1.44 28.43 -11.77
C THR A 117 0.10 28.20 -11.06
N LEU A 118 0.02 28.52 -9.78
CA LEU A 118 -1.21 28.34 -8.98
C LEU A 118 -2.17 29.51 -9.06
N HIS A 119 -1.82 30.59 -9.78
CA HIS A 119 -2.64 31.78 -9.97
C HIS A 119 -3.33 31.71 -11.32
N LEU A 120 -4.66 31.59 -11.30
CA LEU A 120 -5.47 31.43 -12.50
C LEU A 120 -6.01 32.76 -13.03
N THR A 121 -6.26 32.84 -14.32
CA THR A 121 -6.85 34.03 -14.97
C THR A 121 -8.32 34.25 -14.62
N THR A 122 -8.94 33.28 -13.97
CA THR A 122 -10.35 33.31 -13.59
C THR A 122 -10.60 34.29 -12.45
N LYS A 123 -11.70 35.03 -12.53
CA LYS A 123 -12.16 35.97 -11.52
C LYS A 123 -13.45 35.50 -10.87
N VAL A 124 -13.59 35.75 -9.58
CA VAL A 124 -14.77 35.41 -8.80
C VAL A 124 -15.50 36.66 -8.35
N ASP A 125 -16.82 36.72 -8.53
CA ASP A 125 -17.71 37.73 -7.96
C ASP A 125 -18.25 37.22 -6.61
N THR A 126 -17.85 37.84 -5.52
CA THR A 126 -18.24 37.44 -4.16
C THR A 126 -19.68 37.78 -3.82
N THR A 127 -20.35 38.60 -4.63
CA THR A 127 -21.73 39.07 -4.38
C THR A 127 -22.80 38.18 -4.91
N LYS A 128 -22.45 37.19 -5.75
CA LYS A 128 -23.36 36.29 -6.44
C LYS A 128 -22.94 34.83 -6.23
N ALA A 129 -23.88 33.94 -6.45
CA ALA A 129 -23.55 32.53 -6.58
C ALA A 129 -22.66 32.32 -7.81
N VAL A 130 -21.59 31.57 -7.65
CA VAL A 130 -20.57 31.35 -8.70
C VAL A 130 -20.58 29.89 -9.11
N TRP A 131 -20.76 29.67 -10.41
CA TRP A 131 -20.56 28.34 -10.99
C TRP A 131 -19.06 28.17 -11.29
N ILE A 132 -18.47 27.05 -10.85
CA ILE A 132 -17.08 26.70 -11.11
C ILE A 132 -17.05 25.31 -11.74
N ALA A 133 -16.28 25.16 -12.81
CA ALA A 133 -16.11 23.89 -13.48
C ALA A 133 -14.65 23.59 -13.79
N LEU A 134 -14.32 22.30 -13.69
CA LEU A 134 -13.08 21.71 -14.12
C LEU A 134 -13.32 20.95 -15.42
N TYR A 135 -12.57 21.31 -16.47
CA TYR A 135 -12.61 20.69 -17.79
C TYR A 135 -11.33 19.91 -18.05
N ASP A 136 -11.46 18.87 -18.88
CA ASP A 136 -10.31 18.14 -19.37
C ASP A 136 -9.46 19.01 -20.34
N ALA A 137 -8.26 18.56 -20.65
CA ALA A 137 -7.31 19.23 -21.53
C ALA A 137 -7.87 19.49 -22.96
N ASN A 138 -8.94 18.82 -23.34
CA ASN A 138 -9.64 19.06 -24.62
C ASN A 138 -10.58 20.27 -24.60
N ALA A 139 -10.79 20.93 -23.45
CA ALA A 139 -11.70 22.05 -23.23
C ALA A 139 -13.17 21.77 -23.62
N VAL A 140 -13.57 20.52 -23.72
CA VAL A 140 -14.92 20.05 -24.09
C VAL A 140 -15.59 19.27 -22.98
N ASP A 141 -14.85 18.30 -22.41
CA ASP A 141 -15.41 17.40 -21.43
C ASP A 141 -15.31 17.98 -20.02
N ILE A 142 -16.47 18.09 -19.37
CA ILE A 142 -16.52 18.52 -17.95
C ILE A 142 -16.17 17.32 -17.09
N ILE A 143 -15.15 17.49 -16.25
CA ILE A 143 -14.73 16.50 -15.26
C ILE A 143 -15.57 16.64 -14.01
N ASP A 144 -15.72 17.88 -13.54
CA ASP A 144 -16.48 18.19 -12.33
C ASP A 144 -16.98 19.63 -12.35
N SER A 145 -18.07 19.91 -11.67
CA SER A 145 -18.59 21.27 -11.54
C SER A 145 -19.40 21.46 -10.24
N VAL A 146 -19.43 22.70 -9.77
CA VAL A 146 -20.19 23.06 -8.57
C VAL A 146 -20.71 24.48 -8.67
N THR A 147 -21.91 24.72 -8.18
CA THR A 147 -22.43 26.09 -7.97
C THR A 147 -22.25 26.44 -6.50
N VAL A 148 -21.34 27.38 -6.25
CA VAL A 148 -21.03 27.88 -4.91
C VAL A 148 -22.02 28.97 -4.57
N PRO A 149 -22.77 28.88 -3.45
CA PRO A 149 -23.66 29.95 -3.00
C PRO A 149 -22.86 31.19 -2.58
N VAL A 150 -23.54 32.29 -2.33
CA VAL A 150 -22.90 33.46 -1.70
C VAL A 150 -22.42 33.05 -0.31
N LEU A 151 -21.12 33.25 -0.09
CA LEU A 151 -20.47 32.85 1.16
C LEU A 151 -20.13 34.10 2.02
N ASN A 152 -20.23 33.94 3.33
CA ASN A 152 -19.68 34.91 4.26
C ASN A 152 -18.15 34.94 4.17
N ALA A 153 -17.53 36.01 4.65
CA ALA A 153 -16.05 36.09 4.70
C ALA A 153 -15.47 34.89 5.48
N ASN A 154 -14.39 34.30 4.93
CA ASN A 154 -13.64 33.19 5.50
C ASN A 154 -14.43 31.88 5.69
N THR A 155 -15.61 31.77 5.09
CA THR A 155 -16.32 30.48 5.01
C THR A 155 -16.05 29.84 3.66
N SER A 156 -16.03 28.52 3.62
CA SER A 156 -15.84 27.73 2.37
C SER A 156 -17.08 26.88 2.04
N TYR A 157 -17.19 26.50 0.78
CA TYR A 157 -18.13 25.50 0.31
C TYR A 157 -17.36 24.28 -0.11
N ALA A 158 -17.52 23.21 0.62
CA ALA A 158 -16.67 22.02 0.50
C ALA A 158 -17.50 20.74 0.40
N ARG A 159 -16.90 19.70 -0.19
CA ARG A 159 -17.44 18.35 -0.13
C ARG A 159 -17.40 17.86 1.32
N TYR A 160 -18.41 17.08 1.71
CA TYR A 160 -18.48 16.52 3.08
C TYR A 160 -17.27 15.63 3.40
N ASN A 161 -16.84 14.82 2.45
CA ASN A 161 -15.57 14.09 2.43
C ASN A 161 -14.96 14.30 1.05
N ASP A 162 -13.66 14.06 0.90
CA ASP A 162 -12.96 14.19 -0.37
C ASP A 162 -13.62 13.38 -1.48
N GLY A 163 -13.98 14.07 -2.55
CA GLY A 163 -14.65 13.46 -3.69
C GLY A 163 -16.10 13.04 -3.48
N ALA A 164 -16.69 13.24 -2.28
CA ALA A 164 -18.11 12.95 -2.03
C ALA A 164 -19.02 13.82 -2.90
N SER A 165 -20.22 13.34 -3.23
CA SER A 165 -21.21 14.12 -4.01
C SER A 165 -21.85 15.25 -3.20
N ARG A 166 -21.92 15.10 -1.87
CA ARG A 166 -22.57 16.06 -0.97
C ARG A 166 -21.64 17.22 -0.65
N TRP A 167 -22.14 18.45 -0.84
CA TRP A 167 -21.46 19.70 -0.48
C TRP A 167 -22.09 20.32 0.77
N THR A 168 -21.30 21.07 1.53
CA THR A 168 -21.72 21.78 2.74
C THR A 168 -20.93 23.07 2.89
N VAL A 169 -21.53 24.06 3.54
CA VAL A 169 -20.83 25.28 3.95
C VAL A 169 -20.05 24.97 5.23
N LYS A 170 -18.75 25.27 5.24
CA LYS A 170 -17.89 25.16 6.41
C LYS A 170 -17.71 26.54 7.06
N ALA A 171 -17.81 26.58 8.38
CA ALA A 171 -17.42 27.73 9.15
C ALA A 171 -15.88 27.93 9.09
N GLU A 172 -15.42 29.13 9.45
CA GLU A 172 -14.00 29.50 9.34
C GLU A 172 -13.05 28.50 10.00
N GLU A 173 -13.42 28.00 11.19
CA GLU A 173 -12.58 27.06 11.94
C GLU A 173 -12.53 25.65 11.33
N ALA A 174 -13.46 25.35 10.40
CA ALA A 174 -13.58 24.05 9.75
C ALA A 174 -13.04 24.05 8.32
N VAL A 175 -12.50 25.18 7.84
CA VAL A 175 -11.90 25.29 6.50
C VAL A 175 -10.60 24.48 6.46
N THR A 176 -10.40 23.66 5.42
CA THR A 176 -9.33 22.67 5.36
C THR A 176 -8.51 22.74 4.06
N PRO A 177 -7.88 23.88 3.72
CA PRO A 177 -7.13 24.02 2.47
C PRO A 177 -5.88 23.12 2.48
N GLY A 178 -5.75 22.30 1.45
CA GLY A 178 -4.59 21.43 1.26
C GLY A 178 -4.61 20.12 2.05
N ILE A 179 -5.69 19.85 2.78
CA ILE A 179 -5.85 18.64 3.60
C ILE A 179 -7.28 18.06 3.44
N ASP A 180 -7.49 16.85 3.94
CA ASP A 180 -8.77 16.14 3.84
C ASP A 180 -9.92 16.99 4.42
N ASN A 181 -11.04 17.07 3.70
CA ASN A 181 -12.23 17.83 4.09
C ASN A 181 -12.85 17.40 5.40
N PHE A 182 -12.76 16.13 5.71
CA PHE A 182 -13.22 15.56 6.94
C PHE A 182 -12.01 15.01 7.70
N ILE A 183 -11.50 15.82 8.61
CA ILE A 183 -10.58 15.33 9.61
C ILE A 183 -11.42 14.55 10.62
N GLN A 184 -11.67 13.27 10.36
CA GLN A 184 -11.92 12.39 11.47
C GLN A 184 -10.69 12.51 12.36
N VAL A 185 -10.89 13.10 13.54
CA VAL A 185 -10.04 12.76 14.67
C VAL A 185 -10.28 11.27 14.86
N SER A 186 -9.62 10.47 14.04
CA SER A 186 -9.70 9.03 14.17
C SER A 186 -9.04 8.78 15.52
N MET A 187 -9.86 8.45 16.51
CA MET A 187 -9.35 7.81 17.71
C MET A 187 -8.29 6.85 17.24
N SER A 188 -7.08 7.00 17.72
CA SER A 188 -5.96 6.14 17.36
C SER A 188 -6.48 4.71 17.37
N LYS A 189 -6.02 3.84 16.46
CA LYS A 189 -6.49 2.44 16.43
C LYS A 189 -6.41 1.81 17.83
N ILE A 190 -5.45 2.24 18.62
CA ILE A 190 -5.24 1.85 20.02
C ILE A 190 -6.35 2.40 20.93
N GLU A 191 -6.75 3.64 20.76
CA GLU A 191 -7.81 4.29 21.53
C GLU A 191 -9.19 3.70 21.23
N LYS A 192 -9.46 3.45 19.93
CA LYS A 192 -10.66 2.75 19.48
C LYS A 192 -10.73 1.32 20.00
N LEU A 193 -9.56 0.65 20.05
CA LEU A 193 -9.44 -0.68 20.59
C LEU A 193 -9.67 -0.67 22.09
N LYS A 194 -9.05 0.26 22.81
CA LYS A 194 -9.22 0.44 24.28
C LYS A 194 -10.66 0.82 24.65
N HIS A 195 -11.36 1.57 23.79
CA HIS A 195 -12.78 1.91 24.00
C HIS A 195 -13.68 0.68 23.80
N ASN A 196 -13.43 -0.11 22.75
CA ASN A 196 -14.27 -1.27 22.41
C ASN A 196 -13.93 -2.53 23.23
N ASP A 197 -12.71 -2.64 23.73
CA ASP A 197 -12.24 -3.78 24.52
C ASP A 197 -11.28 -3.30 25.64
N PRO A 198 -11.81 -2.62 26.66
CA PRO A 198 -11.00 -2.02 27.72
C PRO A 198 -10.18 -3.04 28.52
N ASN A 199 -10.62 -4.29 28.57
CA ASN A 199 -9.97 -5.38 29.31
C ASN A 199 -9.19 -6.37 28.41
N GLY A 200 -9.19 -6.18 27.08
CA GLY A 200 -8.50 -7.08 26.15
C GLY A 200 -9.16 -8.45 25.98
N PHE A 201 -10.35 -8.66 26.55
CA PHE A 201 -11.03 -9.96 26.53
C PHE A 201 -11.46 -10.37 25.13
N GLY A 202 -12.00 -9.43 24.34
CA GLY A 202 -12.44 -9.66 22.98
C GLY A 202 -11.27 -10.07 22.05
N ILE A 203 -10.12 -9.40 22.21
CA ILE A 203 -8.92 -9.73 21.43
C ILE A 203 -8.41 -11.11 21.82
N THR A 204 -8.39 -11.43 23.11
CA THR A 204 -7.92 -12.73 23.61
C THR A 204 -8.77 -13.87 23.04
N VAL A 205 -10.10 -13.74 23.10
CA VAL A 205 -11.03 -14.73 22.55
C VAL A 205 -10.87 -14.85 21.03
N LEU A 206 -10.70 -13.73 20.32
CA LEU A 206 -10.49 -13.72 18.87
C LEU A 206 -9.20 -14.44 18.48
N CYS A 207 -8.09 -14.14 19.15
CA CYS A 207 -6.81 -14.78 18.89
C CYS A 207 -6.87 -16.30 19.17
N MET A 208 -7.47 -16.69 20.31
CA MET A 208 -7.69 -18.09 20.66
C MET A 208 -8.59 -18.79 19.62
N GLY A 209 -9.67 -18.13 19.20
CA GLY A 209 -10.59 -18.63 18.19
C GLY A 209 -9.91 -18.88 16.83
N ILE A 210 -9.03 -17.99 16.40
CA ILE A 210 -8.24 -18.17 15.16
C ILE A 210 -7.34 -19.41 15.28
N VAL A 211 -6.62 -19.57 16.41
CA VAL A 211 -5.74 -20.72 16.59
C VAL A 211 -6.52 -22.04 16.58
N PHE A 212 -7.63 -22.10 17.32
CA PHE A 212 -8.48 -23.29 17.32
C PHE A 212 -9.11 -23.56 15.97
N SER A 213 -9.53 -22.54 15.23
CA SER A 213 -10.08 -22.73 13.88
C SER A 213 -9.03 -23.27 12.91
N CYS A 214 -7.79 -22.78 12.98
CA CYS A 214 -6.67 -23.31 12.19
C CYS A 214 -6.39 -24.79 12.53
N LEU A 215 -6.37 -25.14 13.83
CA LEU A 215 -6.17 -26.54 14.24
C LEU A 215 -7.31 -27.44 13.78
N ALA A 216 -8.55 -26.98 13.89
CA ALA A 216 -9.72 -27.69 13.39
C ALA A 216 -9.65 -27.91 11.86
N LEU A 217 -9.26 -26.90 11.10
CA LEU A 217 -9.06 -27.02 9.66
C LEU A 217 -7.96 -28.04 9.31
N LEU A 218 -6.84 -27.99 10.02
CA LEU A 218 -5.77 -28.97 9.83
C LEU A 218 -6.26 -30.40 10.16
N TYR A 219 -7.02 -30.56 11.25
CA TYR A 219 -7.60 -31.86 11.60
C TYR A 219 -8.52 -32.37 10.49
N VAL A 220 -9.43 -31.53 9.99
CA VAL A 220 -10.33 -31.89 8.89
C VAL A 220 -9.54 -32.24 7.63
N PHE A 221 -8.52 -31.44 7.29
CA PHE A 221 -7.66 -31.69 6.16
C PHE A 221 -6.96 -33.07 6.25
N PHE A 222 -6.32 -33.37 7.37
CA PHE A 222 -5.66 -34.65 7.57
C PHE A 222 -6.65 -35.84 7.64
N SER A 223 -7.83 -35.62 8.19
CA SER A 223 -8.90 -36.62 8.23
C SER A 223 -9.36 -36.97 6.82
N ILE A 224 -9.60 -35.96 5.98
CA ILE A 224 -9.97 -36.16 4.56
C ILE A 224 -8.83 -36.87 3.80
N PHE A 225 -7.59 -36.44 4.03
CA PHE A 225 -6.42 -37.03 3.40
C PHE A 225 -6.25 -38.50 3.81
N GLY A 226 -6.42 -38.82 5.10
CA GLY A 226 -6.41 -40.18 5.62
C GLY A 226 -7.49 -41.05 4.98
N TYR A 227 -8.72 -40.52 4.90
CA TYR A 227 -9.83 -41.22 4.26
C TYR A 227 -9.56 -41.52 2.77
N VAL A 228 -9.03 -40.54 2.03
CA VAL A 228 -8.67 -40.71 0.61
C VAL A 228 -7.53 -41.71 0.45
N ALA A 229 -6.51 -41.67 1.33
CA ALA A 229 -5.41 -42.61 1.30
C ALA A 229 -5.86 -44.05 1.58
N ASP A 230 -6.74 -44.24 2.59
CA ASP A 230 -7.32 -45.56 2.89
C ASP A 230 -8.18 -46.11 1.74
N ARG A 231 -8.97 -45.25 1.11
CA ARG A 231 -9.76 -45.62 -0.06
C ARG A 231 -8.88 -46.03 -1.23
N ARG A 232 -7.78 -45.30 -1.48
CA ARG A 232 -6.78 -45.65 -2.51
C ARG A 232 -6.06 -46.97 -2.18
N ASN A 233 -5.75 -47.23 -0.90
CA ASN A 233 -5.12 -48.48 -0.47
C ASN A 233 -6.06 -49.68 -0.59
N LYS A 234 -7.37 -49.49 -0.29
CA LYS A 234 -8.40 -50.54 -0.51
C LYS A 234 -8.55 -50.84 -2.00
N LEU A 235 -8.60 -49.82 -2.86
CA LEU A 235 -8.66 -50.02 -4.31
C LEU A 235 -7.42 -50.73 -4.87
N LYS A 236 -6.22 -50.39 -4.38
CA LYS A 236 -4.98 -51.07 -4.75
C LYS A 236 -4.96 -52.54 -4.31
N LYS A 237 -5.53 -52.88 -3.14
CA LYS A 237 -5.68 -54.26 -2.68
C LYS A 237 -6.67 -55.06 -3.55
N MET A 238 -7.75 -54.42 -4.01
CA MET A 238 -8.71 -55.05 -4.92
C MET A 238 -8.14 -55.24 -6.33
N ALA A 239 -7.24 -54.38 -6.78
CA ALA A 239 -6.57 -54.45 -8.07
C ALA A 239 -5.35 -55.41 -8.10
N GLY A 240 -5.12 -56.21 -7.05
CA GLY A 240 -4.00 -57.17 -6.98
C GLY A 240 -2.62 -56.54 -6.87
N VAL A 241 -2.53 -55.23 -6.73
CA VAL A 241 -1.26 -54.53 -6.52
C VAL A 241 -0.88 -54.64 -5.05
N GLN A 242 0.16 -55.43 -4.74
CA GLN A 242 0.65 -55.55 -3.37
C GLN A 242 1.05 -54.18 -2.83
N PRO A 243 0.57 -53.79 -1.65
CA PRO A 243 0.99 -52.52 -1.05
C PRO A 243 2.50 -52.58 -0.82
N ILE A 244 3.20 -51.51 -1.21
CA ILE A 244 4.61 -51.32 -0.86
C ILE A 244 4.65 -51.41 0.67
N LYS A 245 5.20 -52.50 1.19
CA LYS A 245 5.37 -52.67 2.63
C LYS A 245 6.22 -51.51 3.14
N PRO A 246 5.78 -50.76 4.17
CA PRO A 246 6.63 -49.70 4.73
C PRO A 246 7.97 -50.36 5.11
N ILE A 247 9.05 -49.65 4.82
CA ILE A 247 10.43 -50.11 5.06
C ILE A 247 10.69 -50.08 6.57
N VAL A 248 10.04 -51.01 7.30
CA VAL A 248 10.30 -51.29 8.72
C VAL A 248 11.49 -52.26 8.88
N LYS A 249 12.11 -52.69 7.79
CA LYS A 249 13.30 -53.57 7.84
C LYS A 249 14.62 -52.81 8.03
N THR A 250 14.60 -51.50 8.09
CA THR A 250 15.85 -50.71 8.20
C THR A 250 16.53 -50.86 9.56
N SER A 251 15.76 -51.06 10.65
CA SER A 251 16.35 -51.19 11.99
C SER A 251 17.11 -52.50 12.19
N LYS A 252 16.60 -53.63 11.65
CA LYS A 252 17.31 -54.92 11.74
C LYS A 252 18.58 -54.91 10.88
N LYS A 253 18.52 -54.38 9.64
CA LYS A 253 19.72 -54.24 8.79
C LYS A 253 20.74 -53.28 9.38
N ILE A 254 20.32 -52.16 9.94
CA ILE A 254 21.22 -51.20 10.61
C ILE A 254 21.91 -51.83 11.81
N ASN A 255 21.19 -52.61 12.62
CA ASN A 255 21.76 -53.31 13.76
C ASN A 255 22.72 -54.44 13.33
N GLU A 256 22.44 -55.10 12.22
CA GLU A 256 23.33 -56.12 11.66
C GLU A 256 24.60 -55.53 11.06
N VAL A 257 24.48 -54.40 10.35
CA VAL A 257 25.63 -53.65 9.82
C VAL A 257 26.46 -53.10 11.00
N ARG A 258 25.80 -52.55 12.02
CA ARG A 258 26.48 -52.02 13.23
C ARG A 258 27.22 -53.13 13.98
N ARG A 259 26.65 -54.35 14.10
CA ARG A 259 27.35 -55.49 14.71
C ARG A 259 28.54 -55.96 13.87
N LYS A 260 28.40 -56.02 12.52
CA LYS A 260 29.51 -56.36 11.64
C LYS A 260 30.63 -55.33 11.71
N THR A 261 30.29 -54.03 11.73
CA THR A 261 31.26 -52.95 11.83
C THR A 261 32.02 -52.94 13.17
N THR A 262 31.29 -53.24 14.29
CA THR A 262 31.90 -53.35 15.63
C THR A 262 32.81 -54.59 15.73
N ASN A 263 32.46 -55.71 15.07
CA ASN A 263 33.32 -56.89 15.07
C ASN A 263 34.58 -56.65 14.21
N ILE A 264 34.45 -56.04 13.05
CA ILE A 264 35.59 -55.66 12.21
C ILE A 264 36.53 -54.69 12.94
N LEU A 265 35.99 -53.70 13.67
CA LEU A 265 36.77 -52.80 14.49
C LEU A 265 37.49 -53.53 15.65
N LYS A 266 36.84 -54.48 16.34
CA LYS A 266 37.46 -55.28 17.36
C LYS A 266 38.59 -56.17 16.83
N ASP A 267 38.31 -56.85 15.72
CA ASP A 267 39.32 -57.68 15.02
C ASP A 267 40.52 -56.86 14.56
N GLY A 268 40.26 -55.61 14.05
CA GLY A 268 41.31 -54.67 13.64
C GLY A 268 42.13 -54.11 14.82
N MET A 269 41.55 -54.00 16.00
CA MET A 269 42.31 -53.57 17.19
C MET A 269 43.17 -54.70 17.82
N GLU A 270 42.83 -55.97 17.58
CA GLU A 270 43.56 -57.10 18.04
C GLU A 270 44.72 -57.55 17.12
N THR A 271 44.77 -56.97 15.89
CA THR A 271 45.84 -57.28 14.93
C THR A 271 47.15 -56.64 15.35
N LYS A 272 48.27 -57.36 15.16
CA LYS A 272 49.65 -56.85 15.43
C LYS A 272 50.34 -56.50 14.12
N GLY A 273 51.19 -55.45 14.14
CA GLY A 273 52.01 -55.09 13.00
C GLY A 273 51.36 -54.06 12.05
N ARG A 274 51.67 -54.15 10.72
CA ARG A 274 51.20 -53.22 9.67
C ARG A 274 49.71 -53.01 9.59
N ASP A 275 48.94 -54.03 9.84
CA ASP A 275 47.48 -53.99 9.74
C ASP A 275 46.91 -53.10 10.81
N LYS A 276 47.47 -53.07 12.02
CA LYS A 276 47.06 -52.18 13.12
C LYS A 276 47.31 -50.70 12.78
N GLU A 277 48.45 -50.40 12.12
CA GLU A 277 48.79 -49.05 11.69
C GLU A 277 47.83 -48.57 10.59
N ILE A 278 47.41 -49.42 9.66
CA ILE A 278 46.43 -49.12 8.62
C ILE A 278 45.08 -48.76 9.24
N TYR A 279 44.61 -49.56 10.22
CA TYR A 279 43.33 -49.27 10.91
C TYR A 279 43.41 -47.97 11.69
N ILE A 280 44.49 -47.65 12.37
CA ILE A 280 44.70 -46.39 13.07
C ILE A 280 44.70 -45.22 12.09
N ALA A 281 45.34 -45.39 10.92
CA ALA A 281 45.41 -44.34 9.89
C ALA A 281 44.00 -44.08 9.28
N VAL A 282 43.20 -45.11 9.04
CA VAL A 282 41.85 -44.97 8.50
C VAL A 282 40.92 -44.29 9.52
N ILE A 283 41.00 -44.66 10.80
CA ILE A 283 40.21 -44.01 11.87
C ILE A 283 40.65 -42.55 12.03
N ALA A 284 41.95 -42.24 11.99
CA ALA A 284 42.45 -40.86 12.07
C ALA A 284 42.02 -40.00 10.87
N MET A 285 42.02 -40.57 9.63
CA MET A 285 41.51 -39.88 8.44
C MET A 285 39.99 -39.62 8.55
N ALA A 286 39.21 -40.59 9.02
CA ALA A 286 37.75 -40.44 9.20
C ALA A 286 37.45 -39.36 10.25
N LEU A 287 38.18 -39.34 11.36
CA LEU A 287 38.03 -38.30 12.39
C LEU A 287 38.41 -36.91 11.88
N ARG A 288 39.51 -36.83 11.11
CA ARG A 288 39.94 -35.56 10.48
C ARG A 288 38.92 -35.05 9.49
N GLN A 289 38.39 -35.92 8.61
CA GLN A 289 37.30 -35.57 7.70
C GLN A 289 36.03 -35.13 8.39
N TYR A 290 35.70 -35.76 9.54
CA TYR A 290 34.59 -35.34 10.37
C TYR A 290 34.80 -33.96 11.01
N THR A 291 35.98 -33.67 11.51
CA THR A 291 36.34 -32.34 12.07
C THR A 291 36.49 -31.27 10.98
N ASP A 292 36.96 -31.61 9.79
CA ASP A 292 37.09 -30.67 8.66
C ASP A 292 35.71 -30.35 8.03
N ASN A 293 34.71 -31.26 8.18
CA ASN A 293 33.32 -31.05 7.71
C ASN A 293 32.44 -30.32 8.73
N VAL A 294 32.92 -30.00 9.92
CA VAL A 294 32.23 -29.11 10.87
C VAL A 294 32.48 -27.68 10.45
N HIS A 295 31.73 -27.23 9.42
CA HIS A 295 31.87 -25.92 8.80
C HIS A 295 31.30 -24.77 9.58
N ASP A 296 30.80 -24.95 10.79
CA ASP A 296 30.25 -23.87 11.59
C ASP A 296 30.95 -23.80 12.96
N VAL A 297 32.20 -23.36 12.94
CA VAL A 297 32.73 -22.61 14.08
C VAL A 297 32.21 -21.20 13.89
N GLU A 298 30.98 -20.94 14.28
CA GLU A 298 30.49 -19.58 14.45
C GLU A 298 31.42 -18.92 15.47
N SER A 299 32.28 -18.02 14.99
CA SER A 299 32.94 -17.09 15.86
C SER A 299 31.84 -16.32 16.57
N GLY A 300 31.67 -16.44 17.88
CA GLY A 300 30.66 -15.74 18.67
C GLY A 300 30.81 -14.21 18.67
N ILE A 301 31.35 -13.65 17.58
CA ILE A 301 31.52 -12.22 17.32
C ILE A 301 30.51 -11.82 16.26
N LEU A 302 29.34 -11.35 16.71
CA LEU A 302 28.37 -10.65 15.89
C LEU A 302 28.95 -9.28 15.51
N THR A 303 29.46 -9.14 14.30
CA THR A 303 29.84 -7.85 13.75
C THR A 303 28.59 -7.18 13.16
N ILE A 304 27.90 -6.39 13.95
CA ILE A 304 26.80 -5.53 13.47
C ILE A 304 27.47 -4.38 12.71
N LYS A 305 27.42 -4.43 11.37
CA LYS A 305 27.74 -3.26 10.55
C LYS A 305 26.61 -2.26 10.71
N PRO A 306 26.85 -1.03 11.20
CA PRO A 306 25.81 -0.01 11.24
C PRO A 306 25.41 0.30 9.80
N HIS A 307 24.18 -0.05 9.45
CA HIS A 307 23.56 0.37 8.20
C HIS A 307 22.94 1.75 8.45
N GLN A 308 23.39 2.76 7.73
CA GLN A 308 22.69 4.05 7.72
C GLN A 308 21.29 3.82 7.14
N SER A 309 20.31 3.78 8.01
CA SER A 309 18.91 3.79 7.59
C SER A 309 18.40 5.22 7.61
N ASN A 310 17.53 5.59 6.67
CA ASN A 310 16.89 6.91 6.60
C ASN A 310 16.11 7.30 7.88
N TRP A 311 15.96 6.37 8.82
CA TRP A 311 15.35 6.60 10.14
C TRP A 311 16.33 7.20 11.15
N ALA A 312 17.63 7.14 10.92
CA ALA A 312 18.65 7.71 11.81
C ALA A 312 18.78 9.24 11.65
N GLU A 313 18.37 9.80 10.52
CA GLU A 313 18.45 11.26 10.28
C GLU A 313 17.37 12.05 10.99
N HIS A 314 16.23 11.47 11.34
CA HIS A 314 15.16 12.19 12.08
C HIS A 314 15.48 12.44 13.56
N GLY A 315 16.50 11.83 14.13
CA GLY A 315 16.94 12.07 15.50
C GLY A 315 17.79 13.33 15.68
N PHE A 316 18.36 13.87 14.60
CA PHE A 316 19.31 14.99 14.68
C PHE A 316 18.63 16.37 14.78
N PHE A 317 17.37 16.51 14.39
CA PHE A 317 16.66 17.79 14.40
C PHE A 317 16.10 18.22 15.76
N TYR A 318 16.07 17.33 16.75
CA TYR A 318 15.51 17.65 18.07
C TYR A 318 16.54 18.16 19.09
N ASN A 319 17.83 18.17 18.77
CA ASN A 319 18.87 18.52 19.75
C ASN A 319 19.62 19.85 19.49
N GLN A 320 19.15 20.69 18.56
CA GLN A 320 19.81 21.98 18.29
C GLN A 320 19.13 23.21 18.93
N ASN A 321 18.06 23.05 19.72
CA ASN A 321 17.38 24.19 20.36
C ASN A 321 17.51 24.29 21.88
N SER A 322 18.52 23.65 22.49
CA SER A 322 18.80 23.83 23.92
C SER A 322 20.21 24.34 24.16
N GLY A 323 20.52 25.50 23.60
CA GLY A 323 21.81 26.16 23.84
C GLY A 323 21.88 27.54 23.28
N LEU A 324 21.07 28.45 23.83
CA LEU A 324 21.34 29.90 23.84
C LEU A 324 20.59 30.53 25.02
N MET A 325 21.26 30.64 26.11
CA MET A 325 21.26 31.74 27.04
C MET A 325 22.66 32.25 27.16
#